data_e4ff2907987674713b88b19e4c4eedcc
#
_entry.id   e4ff2907987674713b88b19e4c4eedcc
#
_cell.length_a   1.000
_cell.length_b   1.000
_cell.length_c   1.000
_cell.angle_alpha   90.00
_cell.angle_beta   90.00
_cell.angle_gamma   90.00
#
_symmetry.space_group_name_H-M   'P 1'
#
loop_
_entity.id
_entity.type
_entity.pdbx_description
1 polymer ?
#
loop_
_entity_poly.entity_id
_entity_poly.type
_entity_poly.pdbx_seq_one_letter_code
_entity_poly.pdbx_strand_id
1 'polypeptide(L)'
;DPAEVFEVGILKAKRGEKVVIPSGYDFTIVNTRSQVSVISKVFSCDYRLDYRTIQKEQGLAYYVIRKNARQENVINPKYRYVPKLNKKVKPADLMKKYKIDHKTSLYEQVLKNPKKFVSLLARAK
;
A
#
# COMPACT_ATOMS: atom_id res chain seq x y z
N ASP A 1 16.43 14.31 11.91
CA ASP A 1 16.30 13.07 12.64
C ASP A 1 16.01 11.93 11.68
N PRO A 2 16.60 10.75 11.90
CA PRO A 2 16.22 9.59 11.12
C PRO A 2 14.74 9.25 11.36
N ALA A 3 14.04 8.87 10.31
CA ALA A 3 12.64 8.50 10.43
C ALA A 3 12.48 7.31 11.39
N GLU A 4 11.61 7.47 12.36
CA GLU A 4 11.19 6.36 13.22
C GLU A 4 10.07 5.60 12.53
N VAL A 5 10.25 4.29 12.41
CA VAL A 5 9.29 3.39 11.78
C VAL A 5 8.80 2.41 12.84
N PHE A 6 7.52 2.43 13.11
CA PHE A 6 6.88 1.55 14.12
C PHE A 6 6.42 0.23 13.53
N GLU A 7 6.04 0.24 12.29
CA GLU A 7 5.55 -0.95 11.60
C GLU A 7 5.90 -0.86 10.11
N VAL A 8 6.29 -1.98 9.52
CA VAL A 8 6.49 -2.12 8.08
C VAL A 8 5.76 -3.38 7.61
N GLY A 9 4.93 -3.22 6.60
CA GLY A 9 4.24 -4.33 5.97
C GLY A 9 4.58 -4.43 4.49
N ILE A 10 4.57 -5.65 3.97
CA ILE A 10 4.54 -5.93 2.55
C ILE A 10 3.30 -6.75 2.24
N LEU A 11 2.63 -6.38 1.16
CA LEU A 11 1.41 -7.01 0.74
C LEU A 11 1.49 -7.31 -0.75
N LYS A 12 1.25 -8.57 -1.13
CA LYS A 12 1.21 -8.99 -2.53
C LYS A 12 -0.22 -8.98 -3.02
N ALA A 13 -0.49 -8.21 -4.06
CA ALA A 13 -1.79 -8.15 -4.70
C ALA A 13 -1.71 -8.65 -6.14
N LYS A 14 -2.72 -9.41 -6.54
CA LYS A 14 -2.91 -9.90 -7.91
C LYS A 14 -3.94 -9.05 -8.64
N ARG A 15 -4.04 -9.26 -9.94
CA ARG A 15 -5.06 -8.60 -10.77
C ARG A 15 -6.46 -8.76 -10.16
N GLY A 16 -7.18 -7.66 -10.06
CA GLY A 16 -8.55 -7.61 -9.52
C GLY A 16 -8.64 -7.51 -8.00
N GLU A 17 -7.57 -7.77 -7.27
CA GLU A 17 -7.57 -7.59 -5.82
C GLU A 17 -7.51 -6.11 -5.45
N LYS A 18 -8.16 -5.77 -4.35
CA LYS A 18 -8.25 -4.42 -3.81
C LYS A 18 -7.55 -4.36 -2.46
N VAL A 19 -6.90 -3.25 -2.21
CA VAL A 19 -6.13 -3.01 -1.00
C VAL A 19 -6.56 -1.68 -0.40
N VAL A 20 -6.74 -1.66 0.90
CA VAL A 20 -6.96 -0.41 1.66
C VAL A 20 -5.68 -0.09 2.41
N ILE A 21 -5.18 1.12 2.21
CA ILE A 21 -4.02 1.62 2.94
C ILE A 21 -4.54 2.56 4.03
N PRO A 22 -4.35 2.21 5.31
CA PRO A 22 -4.82 3.05 6.40
C PRO A 22 -4.07 4.38 6.46
N SER A 23 -4.70 5.35 7.11
CA SER A 23 -4.07 6.63 7.41
C SER A 23 -2.79 6.45 8.25
N GLY A 24 -1.82 7.31 8.03
CA GLY A 24 -0.55 7.30 8.76
C GLY A 24 0.51 6.38 8.17
N TYR A 25 0.20 5.68 7.08
CA TYR A 25 1.18 4.86 6.38
C TYR A 25 1.72 5.57 5.15
N ASP A 26 3.03 5.67 5.07
CA ASP A 26 3.71 5.90 3.80
C ASP A 26 3.73 4.60 3.01
N PHE A 27 3.52 4.68 1.71
CA PHE A 27 3.49 3.48 0.89
C PHE A 27 4.12 3.70 -0.48
N THR A 28 4.56 2.61 -1.07
CA THR A 28 4.99 2.55 -2.46
C THR A 28 4.46 1.28 -3.11
N ILE A 29 4.37 1.31 -4.42
CA ILE A 29 3.90 0.16 -5.20
C ILE A 29 5.05 -0.30 -6.08
N VAL A 30 5.35 -1.58 -6.01
CA VAL A 30 6.44 -2.20 -6.76
C VAL A 30 5.86 -3.20 -7.76
N ASN A 31 6.12 -2.97 -9.04
CA ASN A 31 5.81 -3.96 -10.06
C ASN A 31 6.94 -5.01 -10.11
N THR A 32 6.63 -6.21 -9.64
CA THR A 32 7.58 -7.31 -9.59
C THR A 32 7.62 -8.16 -10.85
N ARG A 33 6.85 -7.78 -11.87
CA ARG A 33 6.79 -8.48 -13.17
C ARG A 33 7.48 -7.68 -14.26
N SER A 34 7.81 -8.35 -15.36
CA SER A 34 8.33 -7.71 -16.57
C SER A 34 7.24 -7.02 -17.42
N GLN A 35 5.97 -7.28 -17.13
CA GLN A 35 4.84 -6.69 -17.84
C GLN A 35 4.35 -5.41 -17.15
N VAL A 36 3.74 -4.54 -17.93
CA VAL A 36 3.12 -3.30 -17.42
C VAL A 36 1.99 -3.64 -16.45
N SER A 37 1.95 -2.93 -15.33
CA SER A 37 0.83 -2.98 -14.38
C SER A 37 0.09 -1.65 -14.38
N VAL A 38 -1.24 -1.72 -14.40
CA VAL A 38 -2.12 -0.56 -14.30
C VAL A 38 -2.87 -0.63 -12.97
N ILE A 39 -2.86 0.46 -12.23
CA ILE A 39 -3.43 0.53 -10.88
C ILE A 39 -4.42 1.68 -10.81
N SER A 40 -5.63 1.40 -10.35
CA SER A 40 -6.64 2.40 -10.01
C SER A 40 -6.56 2.74 -8.54
N LYS A 41 -6.65 4.02 -8.21
CA LYS A 41 -6.68 4.51 -6.83
C LYS A 41 -7.96 5.32 -6.60
N VAL A 42 -8.56 5.16 -5.43
CA VAL A 42 -9.66 5.98 -4.95
C VAL A 42 -9.21 6.67 -3.67
N PHE A 43 -9.31 7.97 -3.64
CA PHE A 43 -8.95 8.78 -2.47
C PHE A 43 -9.86 10.00 -2.37
N SER A 44 -9.89 10.61 -1.20
CA SER A 44 -10.66 11.83 -0.95
C SER A 44 -10.04 13.01 -1.70
N CYS A 45 -10.86 13.97 -2.12
CA CYS A 45 -10.38 15.16 -2.86
C CYS A 45 -9.45 16.07 -2.05
N ASP A 46 -9.51 16.01 -0.75
CA ASP A 46 -8.60 16.72 0.18
C ASP A 46 -7.34 15.94 0.53
N TYR A 47 -7.21 14.72 0.02
CA TYR A 47 -6.00 13.91 0.24
C TYR A 47 -4.78 14.57 -0.41
N ARG A 48 -3.70 14.62 0.36
CA ARG A 48 -2.42 15.13 -0.14
C ARG A 48 -1.35 14.05 0.02
N LEU A 49 -0.66 13.80 -1.08
CA LEU A 49 0.50 12.91 -1.06
C LEU A 49 1.69 13.63 -0.44
N ASP A 50 2.31 13.01 0.54
CA ASP A 50 3.51 13.52 1.18
C ASP A 50 4.67 12.54 0.96
N TYR A 51 5.56 12.91 0.05
CA TYR A 51 6.73 12.10 -0.29
C TYR A 51 8.02 12.55 0.40
N ARG A 52 7.96 13.52 1.31
CA ARG A 52 9.17 14.10 1.91
C ARG A 52 10.05 13.06 2.59
N THR A 53 9.47 12.18 3.39
CA THR A 53 10.22 11.11 4.06
C THR A 53 10.82 10.14 3.05
N ILE A 54 10.03 9.70 2.07
CA ILE A 54 10.49 8.77 1.03
C ILE A 54 11.64 9.38 0.23
N GLN A 55 11.56 10.65 -0.11
CA GLN A 55 12.63 11.35 -0.84
C GLN A 55 13.89 11.51 0.02
N LYS A 56 13.73 11.93 1.26
CA LYS A 56 14.83 12.13 2.19
C LYS A 56 15.59 10.83 2.47
N GLU A 57 14.86 9.76 2.75
CA GLU A 57 15.43 8.46 3.09
C GLU A 57 15.70 7.57 1.85
N GLN A 58 15.48 8.09 0.65
CA GLN A 58 15.69 7.41 -0.63
C GLN A 58 14.91 6.09 -0.74
N GLY A 59 13.67 6.08 -0.28
CA GLY A 59 12.76 4.94 -0.31
C GLY A 59 12.11 4.66 1.03
N LEU A 60 11.37 3.58 1.10
CA LEU A 60 10.81 3.06 2.35
C LEU A 60 11.84 2.24 3.13
N ALA A 61 11.46 1.80 4.33
CA ALA A 61 12.35 1.08 5.25
C ALA A 61 12.87 -0.26 4.71
N TYR A 62 12.19 -0.85 3.75
CA TYR A 62 12.64 -2.03 3.01
C TYR A 62 12.63 -1.77 1.51
N TYR A 63 13.69 -2.22 0.85
CA TYR A 63 13.73 -2.32 -0.61
C TYR A 63 13.26 -3.70 -1.05
N VAL A 64 12.54 -3.74 -2.16
CA VAL A 64 12.23 -4.98 -2.86
C VAL A 64 13.21 -5.09 -4.02
N ILE A 65 14.10 -6.07 -3.96
CA ILE A 65 15.12 -6.29 -4.98
C ILE A 65 14.97 -7.66 -5.64
N ARG A 66 15.59 -7.82 -6.78
CA ARG A 66 15.70 -9.11 -7.46
C ARG A 66 17.15 -9.55 -7.45
N LYS A 67 17.41 -10.73 -6.88
CA LYS A 67 18.73 -11.33 -6.80
C LYS A 67 18.64 -12.79 -7.22
N ASN A 68 19.43 -13.19 -8.22
CA ASN A 68 19.43 -14.58 -8.73
C ASN A 68 18.01 -15.07 -9.07
N ALA A 69 17.24 -14.27 -9.80
CA ALA A 69 15.84 -14.52 -10.18
C ALA A 69 14.86 -14.66 -9.01
N ARG A 70 15.27 -14.35 -7.78
CA ARG A 70 14.42 -14.35 -6.59
C ARG A 70 14.17 -12.93 -6.10
N GLN A 71 12.96 -12.71 -5.59
CA GLN A 71 12.61 -11.46 -4.91
C GLN A 71 13.13 -11.51 -3.47
N GLU A 72 13.84 -10.48 -3.06
CA GLU A 72 14.31 -10.30 -1.69
C GLU A 72 13.87 -8.95 -1.14
N ASN A 73 13.68 -8.89 0.17
CA ASN A 73 13.39 -7.67 0.90
C ASN A 73 14.63 -7.30 1.72
N VAL A 74 15.20 -6.13 1.44
CA VAL A 74 16.44 -5.66 2.06
C VAL A 74 16.18 -4.39 2.83
N ILE A 75 16.70 -4.29 4.04
CA ILE A 75 16.58 -3.09 4.86
C ILE A 75 17.26 -1.91 4.18
N ASN A 76 16.57 -0.78 4.13
CA ASN A 76 17.12 0.49 3.69
C ASN A 76 18.05 1.04 4.79
N PRO A 77 19.35 1.17 4.53
CA PRO A 77 20.31 1.59 5.54
C PRO A 77 20.16 3.05 5.99
N LYS A 78 19.34 3.83 5.30
CA LYS A 78 19.05 5.22 5.71
C LYS A 78 18.18 5.30 6.97
N TYR A 79 17.44 4.24 7.28
CA TYR A 79 16.63 4.17 8.50
C TYR A 79 17.48 3.64 9.66
N ARG A 80 17.41 4.34 10.78
CA ARG A 80 18.20 3.99 11.97
C ARG A 80 17.70 2.71 12.64
N TYR A 81 16.40 2.56 12.70
CA TYR A 81 15.75 1.42 13.33
C TYR A 81 14.60 0.94 12.45
N VAL A 82 14.63 -0.35 12.11
CA VAL A 82 13.62 -0.94 11.23
C VAL A 82 13.03 -2.16 11.92
N PRO A 83 11.71 -2.18 12.17
CA PRO A 83 11.04 -3.34 12.74
C PRO A 83 11.00 -4.51 11.76
N LYS A 84 10.68 -5.68 12.28
CA LYS A 84 10.49 -6.87 11.46
C LYS A 84 9.37 -6.65 10.43
N LEU A 85 9.61 -7.09 9.20
CA LEU A 85 8.65 -6.97 8.11
C LEU A 85 7.42 -7.85 8.34
N ASN A 86 6.24 -7.23 8.36
CA ASN A 86 4.97 -7.93 8.44
C ASN A 86 4.53 -8.40 7.04
N LYS A 87 4.44 -9.71 6.84
CA LYS A 87 3.99 -10.35 5.60
C LYS A 87 2.63 -11.03 5.73
N LYS A 88 1.95 -10.86 6.85
CA LYS A 88 0.72 -11.60 7.17
C LYS A 88 -0.54 -11.01 6.54
N VAL A 89 -0.56 -9.73 6.23
CA VAL A 89 -1.73 -9.07 5.66
C VAL A 89 -1.91 -9.46 4.21
N LYS A 90 -3.13 -9.86 3.84
CA LYS A 90 -3.50 -10.27 2.49
C LYS A 90 -4.65 -9.41 1.95
N PRO A 91 -4.73 -9.18 0.63
CA PRO A 91 -5.85 -8.43 0.02
C PRO A 91 -7.21 -8.99 0.38
N ALA A 92 -7.37 -10.32 0.44
CA ALA A 92 -8.63 -10.96 0.80
C ALA A 92 -9.11 -10.56 2.20
N ASP A 93 -8.21 -10.43 3.17
CA ASP A 93 -8.52 -10.01 4.54
C ASP A 93 -9.02 -8.56 4.56
N LEU A 94 -8.38 -7.69 3.80
CA LEU A 94 -8.77 -6.28 3.67
C LEU A 94 -10.10 -6.13 2.96
N MET A 95 -10.33 -6.86 1.88
CA MET A 95 -11.61 -6.85 1.16
C MET A 95 -12.75 -7.30 2.07
N LYS A 96 -12.53 -8.36 2.85
CA LYS A 96 -13.51 -8.84 3.82
C LYS A 96 -13.78 -7.81 4.92
N LYS A 97 -12.72 -7.26 5.51
CA LYS A 97 -12.81 -6.27 6.60
C LYS A 97 -13.60 -5.03 6.17
N TYR A 98 -13.33 -4.51 4.99
CA TYR A 98 -13.96 -3.29 4.47
C TYR A 98 -15.17 -3.56 3.57
N LYS A 99 -15.58 -4.82 3.42
CA LYS A 99 -16.71 -5.24 2.60
C LYS A 99 -16.61 -4.75 1.15
N ILE A 100 -15.44 -4.92 0.58
CA ILE A 100 -15.14 -4.56 -0.82
C ILE A 100 -15.25 -5.81 -1.67
N ASP A 101 -16.02 -5.73 -2.77
CA ASP A 101 -16.20 -6.84 -3.69
C ASP A 101 -14.95 -7.04 -4.57
N HIS A 102 -14.53 -8.30 -4.69
CA HIS A 102 -13.44 -8.69 -5.58
C HIS A 102 -13.81 -8.61 -7.06
N LYS A 103 -15.02 -8.98 -7.42
CA LYS A 103 -15.46 -9.15 -8.81
C LYS A 103 -15.79 -7.84 -9.52
N THR A 104 -16.29 -6.87 -8.79
CA THR A 104 -16.73 -5.58 -9.33
C THR A 104 -15.63 -4.54 -9.23
N SER A 105 -15.42 -3.71 -10.26
CA SER A 105 -14.43 -2.65 -10.22
C SER A 105 -14.69 -1.65 -9.08
N LEU A 106 -13.65 -1.02 -8.56
CA LEU A 106 -13.80 0.01 -7.54
C LEU A 106 -14.68 1.17 -8.03
N TYR A 107 -14.53 1.56 -9.29
CA TYR A 107 -15.34 2.61 -9.90
C TYR A 107 -16.84 2.30 -9.82
N GLU A 108 -17.26 1.09 -10.21
CA GLU A 108 -18.65 0.67 -10.13
C GLU A 108 -19.14 0.59 -8.68
N GLN A 109 -18.32 0.10 -7.76
CA GLN A 109 -18.67 0.03 -6.35
C GLN A 109 -18.87 1.42 -5.74
N VAL A 110 -18.02 2.38 -6.08
CA VAL A 110 -18.15 3.78 -5.64
C VAL A 110 -19.43 4.41 -6.20
N LEU A 111 -19.76 4.16 -7.47
CA LEU A 111 -21.00 4.67 -8.07
C LEU A 111 -22.24 4.09 -7.41
N LYS A 112 -22.23 2.82 -7.07
CA LYS A 112 -23.38 2.13 -6.44
C LYS A 112 -23.58 2.54 -4.98
N ASN A 113 -22.51 2.80 -4.24
CA ASN A 113 -22.58 3.15 -2.82
C ASN A 113 -21.56 4.21 -2.45
N PRO A 114 -21.72 5.46 -2.92
CA PRO A 114 -20.77 6.54 -2.66
C PRO A 114 -20.63 6.86 -1.17
N LYS A 115 -21.70 6.76 -0.38
CA LYS A 115 -21.67 7.05 1.06
C LYS A 115 -20.72 6.12 1.83
N LYS A 116 -20.70 4.84 1.46
CA LYS A 116 -19.78 3.86 2.05
C LYS A 116 -18.33 4.26 1.85
N PHE A 117 -17.95 4.68 0.64
CA PHE A 117 -16.58 5.05 0.31
C PHE A 117 -16.18 6.41 0.91
N VAL A 118 -17.09 7.37 0.98
CA VAL A 118 -16.87 8.62 1.71
C VAL A 118 -16.55 8.34 3.18
N SER A 119 -17.32 7.48 3.83
CA SER A 119 -17.09 7.07 5.22
C SER A 119 -15.78 6.32 5.39
N LEU A 120 -15.47 5.40 4.48
CA LEU A 120 -14.22 4.63 4.50
C LEU A 120 -13.00 5.54 4.35
N LEU A 121 -13.00 6.45 3.39
CA LEU A 121 -11.91 7.38 3.13
C LEU A 121 -11.75 8.40 4.26
N ALA A 122 -12.82 8.80 4.93
CA ALA A 122 -12.77 9.66 6.11
C ALA A 122 -12.08 8.96 7.30
N ARG A 123 -12.31 7.66 7.48
CA ARG A 123 -11.65 6.85 8.53
C ARG A 123 -10.17 6.60 8.23
N ALA A 124 -9.80 6.63 6.97
CA ALA A 124 -8.43 6.43 6.53
C ALA A 124 -7.56 7.70 6.62
N LYS A 125 -8.11 8.76 7.22
CA LYS A 125 -7.32 9.95 7.56
C LYS A 125 -6.43 9.65 8.81
#